data_5102ab843eb19d4652b376a521833322
#
_entry.id   5102ab843eb19d4652b376a521833322
#
_cell.length_a   1.000
_cell.length_b   1.000
_cell.length_c   1.000
_cell.angle_alpha   90.00
_cell.angle_beta   90.00
_cell.angle_gamma   90.00
#
_symmetry.space_group_name_H-M   'P 1'
#
loop_
_entity.id
_entity.type
_entity.pdbx_description
1 polymer ?
#
loop_
_entity_poly.entity_id
_entity_poly.type
_entity_poly.pdbx_seq_one_letter_code
_entity_poly.pdbx_strand_id
1 'polypeptide(L)'
;MADCGAEEEKGEFGSPQGGERRMIIQPTSLEDPKLNKLKEVLVEWINKTLKAEHIVVRTLEEDLYDGLVFHHLLRRLAGVQLHVEEIALSTDAQIRKLEVILTALNETLEMNEETAKWNVKLIHTRDLLATLHLLVAMARRFQPDLVLPVNVSVEVIQCEVTKSGIKADKQTEFITFQSNSSEALERESNKDCPIDELFKLEAHKIETVKKAILHFVNKNISSLGLNVTDLDKQFADGVILLLLIGQLEGFFIPLCEFFLCPVGSSEMLHNVTLALDLLIDRGLPVQSVDPQDIVSQDVPATVKVLYYLFNRHKNK
;
A
#
# COMPACT_ATOMS: atom_id res chain seq x y z
N MET A 1 39.44 -42.01 11.10
CA MET A 1 37.97 -41.97 11.02
C MET A 1 37.54 -40.90 12.01
N ALA A 2 37.34 -39.69 11.54
CA ALA A 2 36.81 -38.59 12.32
C ALA A 2 35.48 -38.19 11.67
N ASP A 3 34.44 -38.38 12.44
CA ASP A 3 33.08 -38.09 12.09
C ASP A 3 32.86 -36.58 12.28
N CYS A 4 32.56 -35.87 11.18
CA CYS A 4 32.22 -34.45 11.20
C CYS A 4 30.68 -34.36 11.27
N GLY A 5 30.16 -34.28 12.49
CA GLY A 5 28.76 -33.91 12.71
C GLY A 5 28.52 -32.48 12.28
N ALA A 6 27.73 -32.25 11.24
CA ALA A 6 27.14 -30.97 10.88
C ALA A 6 26.01 -30.67 11.84
N GLU A 7 26.21 -29.73 12.75
CA GLU A 7 25.13 -29.16 13.56
C GLU A 7 24.33 -28.18 12.66
N GLU A 8 23.11 -28.59 12.28
CA GLU A 8 22.11 -27.68 11.71
C GLU A 8 21.63 -26.73 12.82
N GLU A 9 22.04 -25.48 12.77
CA GLU A 9 21.45 -24.42 13.58
C GLU A 9 19.98 -24.23 13.16
N LYS A 10 19.08 -24.89 13.88
CA LYS A 10 17.66 -24.59 13.88
C LYS A 10 17.46 -23.26 14.58
N GLY A 11 17.23 -22.18 13.82
CA GLY A 11 16.78 -20.91 14.35
C GLY A 11 15.54 -21.13 15.22
N GLU A 12 15.67 -20.89 16.51
CA GLU A 12 14.58 -20.89 17.49
C GLU A 12 13.61 -19.75 17.12
N PHE A 13 12.54 -20.08 16.42
CA PHE A 13 11.36 -19.24 16.36
C PHE A 13 10.68 -19.24 17.73
N GLY A 14 10.95 -18.20 18.53
CA GLY A 14 10.29 -18.00 19.80
C GLY A 14 8.77 -18.08 19.65
N SER A 15 8.15 -18.97 20.42
CA SER A 15 6.69 -19.14 20.47
C SER A 15 6.03 -17.83 20.89
N PRO A 16 5.04 -17.30 20.17
CA PRO A 16 4.37 -16.05 20.53
C PRO A 16 3.60 -16.23 21.83
N GLN A 17 3.83 -15.33 22.77
CA GLN A 17 3.01 -15.23 23.99
C GLN A 17 1.62 -14.71 23.63
N GLY A 18 0.56 -15.29 24.20
CA GLY A 18 -0.83 -15.06 23.84
C GLY A 18 -1.22 -13.58 23.75
N GLY A 19 -1.79 -13.18 22.60
CA GLY A 19 -2.27 -11.81 22.29
C GLY A 19 -1.39 -11.00 21.35
N GLU A 20 -0.23 -11.51 20.93
CA GLU A 20 0.67 -10.79 20.01
C GLU A 20 0.20 -10.99 18.56
N ARG A 21 -0.11 -9.88 17.88
CA ARG A 21 -0.39 -9.85 16.44
C ARG A 21 0.91 -9.74 15.68
N ARG A 22 1.17 -10.68 14.79
CA ARG A 22 2.34 -10.66 13.92
C ARG A 22 1.91 -10.62 12.47
N MET A 23 2.43 -9.66 11.71
CA MET A 23 2.25 -9.58 10.27
C MET A 23 3.46 -10.20 9.58
N ILE A 24 3.24 -11.14 8.67
CA ILE A 24 4.29 -11.83 7.93
C ILE A 24 3.99 -11.65 6.44
N ILE A 25 4.96 -11.15 5.68
CA ILE A 25 4.85 -11.05 4.21
C ILE A 25 4.77 -12.46 3.64
N GLN A 26 3.82 -12.69 2.73
CA GLN A 26 3.73 -13.96 2.01
C GLN A 26 4.99 -14.17 1.14
N PRO A 27 5.54 -15.40 1.08
CA PRO A 27 6.72 -15.68 0.26
C PRO A 27 6.53 -15.32 -1.22
N THR A 28 5.32 -15.48 -1.76
CA THR A 28 4.97 -15.10 -3.14
C THR A 28 5.11 -13.60 -3.39
N SER A 29 4.81 -12.75 -2.39
CA SER A 29 4.95 -11.30 -2.50
C SER A 29 6.41 -10.84 -2.43
N LEU A 30 7.31 -11.65 -1.85
CA LEU A 30 8.75 -11.33 -1.82
C LEU A 30 9.39 -11.40 -3.22
N GLU A 31 8.79 -12.13 -4.14
CA GLU A 31 9.26 -12.26 -5.53
C GLU A 31 8.67 -11.18 -6.46
N ASP A 32 7.78 -10.31 -5.95
CA ASP A 32 7.16 -9.26 -6.74
C ASP A 32 8.21 -8.31 -7.34
N PRO A 33 8.21 -8.10 -8.67
CA PRO A 33 9.16 -7.22 -9.33
C PRO A 33 9.11 -5.76 -8.84
N LYS A 34 7.92 -5.26 -8.45
CA LYS A 34 7.76 -3.90 -7.93
C LYS A 34 8.40 -3.78 -6.53
N LEU A 35 8.21 -4.79 -5.69
CA LEU A 35 8.84 -4.85 -4.37
C LEU A 35 10.36 -4.92 -4.49
N ASN A 36 10.88 -5.79 -5.36
CA ASN A 36 12.31 -5.91 -5.61
C ASN A 36 12.89 -4.60 -6.13
N LYS A 37 12.19 -3.93 -7.03
CA LYS A 37 12.59 -2.62 -7.53
C LYS A 37 12.61 -1.55 -6.42
N LEU A 38 11.64 -1.56 -5.51
CA LEU A 38 11.64 -0.67 -4.35
C LEU A 38 12.86 -0.93 -3.44
N LYS A 39 13.16 -2.20 -3.15
CA LYS A 39 14.35 -2.59 -2.35
C LYS A 39 15.64 -2.07 -3.01
N GLU A 40 15.81 -2.25 -4.32
CA GLU A 40 16.97 -1.76 -5.06
C GLU A 40 17.13 -0.24 -4.95
N VAL A 41 16.04 0.52 -5.20
CA VAL A 41 16.06 1.99 -5.13
C VAL A 41 16.42 2.48 -3.74
N LEU A 42 15.86 1.85 -2.69
CA LEU A 42 16.17 2.21 -1.29
C LEU A 42 17.62 1.88 -0.92
N VAL A 43 18.13 0.72 -1.31
CA VAL A 43 19.55 0.33 -1.09
C VAL A 43 20.49 1.29 -1.81
N GLU A 44 20.21 1.63 -3.07
CA GLU A 44 21.01 2.58 -3.83
C GLU A 44 21.00 3.98 -3.19
N TRP A 45 19.82 4.45 -2.76
CA TRP A 45 19.68 5.71 -2.05
C TRP A 45 20.49 5.76 -0.75
N ILE A 46 20.39 4.71 0.09
CA ILE A 46 21.18 4.61 1.34
C ILE A 46 22.67 4.64 1.02
N ASN A 47 23.14 3.81 0.10
CA ASN A 47 24.55 3.71 -0.25
C ASN A 47 25.09 5.02 -0.85
N LYS A 48 24.29 5.75 -1.63
CA LYS A 48 24.65 7.06 -2.15
C LYS A 48 24.76 8.09 -1.02
N THR A 49 23.81 8.08 -0.08
CA THR A 49 23.77 9.01 1.06
C THR A 49 24.93 8.80 2.02
N LEU A 50 25.27 7.54 2.32
CA LEU A 50 26.30 7.16 3.28
C LEU A 50 27.68 6.86 2.65
N LYS A 51 27.85 7.23 1.40
CA LYS A 51 29.14 6.99 0.69
C LYS A 51 30.35 7.61 1.41
N ALA A 52 30.19 8.76 2.03
CA ALA A 52 31.24 9.45 2.75
C ALA A 52 31.63 8.77 4.07
N GLU A 53 30.71 8.04 4.67
CA GLU A 53 30.89 7.26 5.90
C GLU A 53 31.46 5.85 5.63
N HIS A 54 31.66 5.50 4.35
CA HIS A 54 32.14 4.16 3.93
C HIS A 54 31.22 3.02 4.36
N ILE A 55 29.94 3.28 4.61
CA ILE A 55 28.93 2.30 4.95
C ILE A 55 28.29 1.81 3.66
N VAL A 56 28.19 0.48 3.51
CA VAL A 56 27.58 -0.17 2.35
C VAL A 56 26.51 -1.14 2.84
N VAL A 57 25.28 -0.90 2.41
CA VAL A 57 24.14 -1.77 2.65
C VAL A 57 23.95 -2.69 1.45
N ARG A 58 23.77 -3.98 1.69
CA ARG A 58 23.51 -5.02 0.68
C ARG A 58 22.07 -5.50 0.74
N THR A 59 21.58 -5.74 1.95
CA THR A 59 20.24 -6.23 2.22
C THR A 59 19.58 -5.37 3.30
N LEU A 60 18.32 -5.03 3.12
CA LEU A 60 17.60 -4.19 4.07
C LEU A 60 17.34 -4.91 5.40
N GLU A 61 17.14 -6.21 5.35
CA GLU A 61 16.86 -7.03 6.51
C GLU A 61 18.07 -7.22 7.42
N GLU A 62 19.24 -7.49 6.82
CA GLU A 62 20.44 -7.88 7.56
C GLU A 62 21.29 -6.69 8.01
N ASP A 63 21.25 -5.57 7.28
CA ASP A 63 22.19 -4.48 7.51
C ASP A 63 21.60 -3.33 8.33
N LEU A 64 20.27 -3.32 8.58
CA LEU A 64 19.60 -2.22 9.28
C LEU A 64 19.14 -2.55 10.70
N TYR A 65 19.15 -3.84 11.10
CA TYR A 65 18.53 -4.32 12.32
C TYR A 65 19.14 -3.77 13.63
N ASP A 66 20.42 -3.40 13.63
CA ASP A 66 21.16 -2.91 14.82
C ASP A 66 21.11 -1.38 14.99
N GLY A 67 20.50 -0.67 14.03
CA GLY A 67 20.34 0.78 14.03
C GLY A 67 21.54 1.58 13.54
N LEU A 68 22.69 0.96 13.19
CA LEU A 68 23.88 1.68 12.73
C LEU A 68 23.58 2.55 11.51
N VAL A 69 22.97 1.95 10.50
CA VAL A 69 22.62 2.64 9.25
C VAL A 69 21.63 3.77 9.51
N PHE A 70 20.59 3.54 10.32
CA PHE A 70 19.61 4.58 10.68
C PHE A 70 20.24 5.76 11.43
N HIS A 71 21.20 5.49 12.35
CA HIS A 71 21.95 6.53 13.04
C HIS A 71 22.68 7.45 12.06
N HIS A 72 23.41 6.88 11.11
CA HIS A 72 24.15 7.63 10.12
C HIS A 72 23.24 8.36 9.13
N LEU A 73 22.13 7.73 8.70
CA LEU A 73 21.13 8.39 7.86
C LEU A 73 20.52 9.61 8.55
N LEU A 74 20.10 9.48 9.81
CA LEU A 74 19.51 10.57 10.57
C LEU A 74 20.50 11.73 10.74
N ARG A 75 21.76 11.42 11.09
CA ARG A 75 22.83 12.40 11.18
C ARG A 75 23.05 13.13 9.85
N ARG A 76 23.06 12.40 8.74
CA ARG A 76 23.36 12.95 7.41
C ARG A 76 22.20 13.75 6.83
N LEU A 77 20.97 13.27 7.00
CA LEU A 77 19.78 13.82 6.36
C LEU A 77 19.11 14.91 7.22
N ALA A 78 19.07 14.74 8.53
CA ALA A 78 18.43 15.67 9.46
C ALA A 78 19.42 16.51 10.29
N GLY A 79 20.73 16.25 10.21
CA GLY A 79 21.73 16.94 11.01
C GLY A 79 21.65 16.63 12.52
N VAL A 80 20.88 15.63 12.92
CA VAL A 80 20.67 15.25 14.32
C VAL A 80 21.88 14.45 14.81
N GLN A 81 22.50 14.92 15.91
CA GLN A 81 23.57 14.17 16.58
C GLN A 81 23.01 13.46 17.79
N LEU A 82 23.06 12.14 17.76
CA LEU A 82 22.65 11.28 18.86
C LEU A 82 23.88 10.75 19.60
N HIS A 83 23.82 10.76 20.92
CA HIS A 83 24.86 10.19 21.76
C HIS A 83 24.54 8.71 22.01
N VAL A 84 24.83 7.87 20.99
CA VAL A 84 24.66 6.41 21.03
C VAL A 84 25.98 5.71 20.72
N GLU A 85 26.17 4.53 21.25
CA GLU A 85 27.30 3.69 20.88
C GLU A 85 27.21 3.28 19.40
N GLU A 86 28.20 3.64 18.59
CA GLU A 86 28.17 3.26 17.16
C GLU A 86 28.14 1.75 16.98
N ILE A 87 28.94 1.02 17.78
CA ILE A 87 29.03 -0.44 17.72
C ILE A 87 28.45 -1.02 19.01
N ALA A 88 27.24 -1.54 18.93
CA ALA A 88 26.57 -2.25 20.02
C ALA A 88 26.75 -3.77 19.85
N LEU A 89 27.52 -4.39 20.73
CA LEU A 89 27.84 -5.81 20.64
C LEU A 89 26.82 -6.74 21.30
N SER A 90 26.02 -6.23 22.22
CA SER A 90 24.98 -7.03 22.89
C SER A 90 23.59 -6.65 22.40
N THR A 91 22.67 -7.61 22.43
CA THR A 91 21.25 -7.43 22.10
C THR A 91 20.62 -6.25 22.86
N ASP A 92 20.88 -6.15 24.16
CA ASP A 92 20.33 -5.09 24.99
C ASP A 92 20.89 -3.71 24.61
N ALA A 93 22.17 -3.63 24.21
CA ALA A 93 22.77 -2.40 23.73
C ALA A 93 22.21 -1.99 22.35
N GLN A 94 21.96 -2.95 21.46
CA GLN A 94 21.33 -2.72 20.17
C GLN A 94 19.88 -2.21 20.33
N ILE A 95 19.11 -2.81 21.24
CA ILE A 95 17.75 -2.39 21.53
C ILE A 95 17.72 -0.96 22.08
N ARG A 96 18.52 -0.63 23.10
CA ARG A 96 18.62 0.74 23.65
C ARG A 96 19.05 1.75 22.56
N LYS A 97 20.00 1.39 21.70
CA LYS A 97 20.41 2.22 20.57
C LYS A 97 19.26 2.47 19.62
N LEU A 98 18.52 1.43 19.23
CA LEU A 98 17.35 1.55 18.38
C LEU A 98 16.23 2.39 19.01
N GLU A 99 15.97 2.28 20.32
CA GLU A 99 15.01 3.11 21.03
C GLU A 99 15.31 4.60 20.86
N VAL A 100 16.56 5.00 21.11
CA VAL A 100 16.98 6.39 20.95
C VAL A 100 16.85 6.86 19.50
N ILE A 101 17.27 6.03 18.54
CA ILE A 101 17.24 6.37 17.12
C ILE A 101 15.81 6.47 16.60
N LEU A 102 14.95 5.51 16.93
CA LEU A 102 13.56 5.50 16.46
C LEU A 102 12.73 6.61 17.10
N THR A 103 12.98 6.96 18.36
CA THR A 103 12.36 8.13 19.00
C THR A 103 12.72 9.41 18.25
N ALA A 104 13.99 9.64 17.97
CA ALA A 104 14.43 10.81 17.20
C ALA A 104 13.91 10.80 15.75
N LEU A 105 13.80 9.62 15.11
CA LEU A 105 13.19 9.49 13.79
C LEU A 105 11.71 9.82 13.82
N ASN A 106 10.94 9.29 14.77
CA ASN A 106 9.51 9.56 14.90
C ASN A 106 9.26 11.07 15.14
N GLU A 107 10.05 11.73 15.98
CA GLU A 107 9.98 13.18 16.17
C GLU A 107 10.26 13.94 14.86
N THR A 108 11.31 13.55 14.13
CA THR A 108 11.71 14.23 12.89
C THR A 108 10.73 13.99 11.73
N LEU A 109 10.09 12.82 11.72
CA LEU A 109 9.05 12.43 10.76
C LEU A 109 7.66 12.92 11.17
N GLU A 110 7.52 13.55 12.36
CA GLU A 110 6.23 13.98 12.92
C GLU A 110 5.22 12.82 13.08
N MET A 111 5.72 11.62 13.36
CA MET A 111 4.93 10.39 13.49
C MET A 111 4.71 10.04 14.96
N ASN A 112 3.47 9.66 15.29
CA ASN A 112 3.15 9.12 16.62
C ASN A 112 3.51 7.63 16.67
N GLU A 113 3.99 7.16 17.81
CA GLU A 113 4.33 5.74 18.02
C GLU A 113 3.13 4.80 17.78
N GLU A 114 1.91 5.25 18.07
CA GLU A 114 0.68 4.47 17.88
C GLU A 114 0.31 4.30 16.39
N THR A 115 0.73 5.24 15.53
CA THR A 115 0.42 5.22 14.08
C THR A 115 1.59 4.69 13.25
N ALA A 116 2.78 4.63 13.82
CA ALA A 116 3.97 4.12 13.14
C ALA A 116 3.83 2.62 12.90
N LYS A 117 4.11 2.21 11.65
CA LYS A 117 4.10 0.80 11.23
C LYS A 117 5.41 0.08 11.55
N TRP A 118 6.26 0.68 12.37
CA TRP A 118 7.54 0.15 12.83
C TRP A 118 7.70 0.40 14.33
N ASN A 119 8.48 -0.44 14.96
CA ASN A 119 8.92 -0.29 16.34
C ASN A 119 10.28 -0.97 16.54
N VAL A 120 10.88 -0.77 17.71
CA VAL A 120 12.19 -1.32 18.07
C VAL A 120 12.25 -2.83 17.88
N LYS A 121 11.21 -3.55 18.34
CA LYS A 121 11.15 -5.00 18.25
C LYS A 121 11.14 -5.48 16.81
N LEU A 122 10.29 -4.89 15.96
CA LEU A 122 10.18 -5.27 14.54
C LEU A 122 11.49 -5.03 13.79
N ILE A 123 12.11 -3.86 13.96
CA ILE A 123 13.39 -3.55 13.31
C ILE A 123 14.49 -4.50 13.79
N HIS A 124 14.61 -4.71 15.11
CA HIS A 124 15.63 -5.60 15.67
C HIS A 124 15.44 -7.07 15.25
N THR A 125 14.20 -7.52 15.07
CA THR A 125 13.89 -8.88 14.56
C THR A 125 13.93 -8.98 13.04
N ARG A 126 14.45 -7.96 12.34
CA ARG A 126 14.65 -7.93 10.88
C ARG A 126 13.35 -8.02 10.08
N ASP A 127 12.29 -7.42 10.59
CA ASP A 127 11.01 -7.35 9.88
C ASP A 127 11.14 -6.45 8.65
N LEU A 128 11.05 -7.05 7.46
CA LEU A 128 11.20 -6.35 6.19
C LEU A 128 10.09 -5.31 5.99
N LEU A 129 8.86 -5.64 6.38
CA LEU A 129 7.71 -4.74 6.18
C LEU A 129 7.87 -3.45 6.98
N ALA A 130 8.20 -3.58 8.27
CA ALA A 130 8.47 -2.44 9.14
C ALA A 130 9.66 -1.60 8.64
N THR A 131 10.73 -2.26 8.20
CA THR A 131 11.91 -1.60 7.63
C THR A 131 11.57 -0.81 6.36
N LEU A 132 10.78 -1.38 5.46
CA LEU A 132 10.35 -0.71 4.23
C LEU A 132 9.47 0.50 4.53
N HIS A 133 8.51 0.39 5.44
CA HIS A 133 7.68 1.52 5.84
C HIS A 133 8.51 2.68 6.42
N LEU A 134 9.45 2.38 7.29
CA LEU A 134 10.35 3.38 7.86
C LEU A 134 11.22 4.06 6.78
N LEU A 135 11.85 3.28 5.91
CA LEU A 135 12.71 3.81 4.85
C LEU A 135 11.94 4.66 3.82
N VAL A 136 10.72 4.25 3.46
CA VAL A 136 9.85 5.03 2.57
C VAL A 136 9.44 6.34 3.23
N ALA A 137 9.10 6.34 4.53
CA ALA A 137 8.80 7.56 5.27
C ALA A 137 10.01 8.51 5.32
N MET A 138 11.20 7.97 5.61
CA MET A 138 12.45 8.74 5.59
C MET A 138 12.76 9.31 4.19
N ALA A 139 12.64 8.50 3.14
CA ALA A 139 12.90 8.94 1.77
C ALA A 139 11.97 10.10 1.37
N ARG A 140 10.68 9.98 1.66
CA ARG A 140 9.68 11.03 1.38
C ARG A 140 9.96 12.34 2.14
N ARG A 141 10.39 12.25 3.39
CA ARG A 141 10.65 13.44 4.22
C ARG A 141 11.94 14.15 3.83
N PHE A 142 13.02 13.38 3.60
CA PHE A 142 14.35 13.96 3.44
C PHE A 142 14.80 14.09 1.98
N GLN A 143 14.20 13.32 1.08
CA GLN A 143 14.54 13.38 -0.34
C GLN A 143 13.29 13.20 -1.22
N PRO A 144 12.40 14.21 -1.27
CA PRO A 144 11.15 14.17 -2.01
C PRO A 144 11.36 13.96 -3.53
N ASP A 145 12.53 14.30 -4.06
CA ASP A 145 12.89 14.09 -5.47
C ASP A 145 13.27 12.64 -5.80
N LEU A 146 13.39 11.76 -4.78
CA LEU A 146 13.65 10.35 -5.02
C LEU A 146 12.41 9.67 -5.61
N VAL A 147 12.54 9.22 -6.86
CA VAL A 147 11.47 8.50 -7.55
C VAL A 147 11.38 7.08 -7.00
N LEU A 148 10.40 6.85 -6.12
CA LEU A 148 10.07 5.52 -5.62
C LEU A 148 9.07 4.85 -6.56
N PRO A 149 9.14 3.51 -6.76
CA PRO A 149 8.09 2.77 -7.45
C PRO A 149 6.74 3.01 -6.79
N VAL A 150 5.73 3.27 -7.61
CA VAL A 150 4.36 3.56 -7.13
C VAL A 150 3.56 2.28 -6.98
N ASN A 151 2.57 2.29 -6.09
CA ASN A 151 1.64 1.19 -5.87
C ASN A 151 2.36 -0.14 -5.58
N VAL A 152 3.38 -0.10 -4.73
CA VAL A 152 4.02 -1.31 -4.19
C VAL A 152 3.18 -1.81 -3.03
N SER A 153 2.65 -3.01 -3.16
CA SER A 153 1.87 -3.68 -2.12
C SER A 153 2.40 -5.09 -1.89
N VAL A 154 2.16 -5.63 -0.72
CA VAL A 154 2.50 -7.00 -0.35
C VAL A 154 1.31 -7.67 0.31
N GLU A 155 1.12 -8.95 0.03
CA GLU A 155 0.19 -9.77 0.79
C GLU A 155 0.84 -10.14 2.13
N VAL A 156 0.15 -9.85 3.22
CA VAL A 156 0.58 -10.18 4.57
C VAL A 156 -0.41 -11.15 5.22
N ILE A 157 0.12 -12.04 6.03
CA ILE A 157 -0.66 -12.92 6.88
C ILE A 157 -0.59 -12.33 8.29
N GLN A 158 -1.74 -11.91 8.81
CA GLN A 158 -1.88 -11.52 10.19
C GLN A 158 -2.18 -12.77 11.02
N CYS A 159 -1.21 -13.18 11.84
CA CYS A 159 -1.37 -14.29 12.76
C CYS A 159 -1.73 -13.77 14.14
N GLU A 160 -2.87 -14.20 14.68
CA GLU A 160 -3.29 -13.95 16.06
C GLU A 160 -3.39 -15.28 16.81
N VAL A 161 -2.61 -15.41 17.87
CA VAL A 161 -2.68 -16.59 18.72
C VAL A 161 -3.81 -16.42 19.73
N THR A 162 -4.90 -17.14 19.54
CA THR A 162 -6.04 -17.18 20.46
C THR A 162 -6.00 -18.45 21.32
N LYS A 163 -6.73 -18.47 22.43
CA LYS A 163 -6.85 -19.67 23.29
C LYS A 163 -7.45 -20.88 22.56
N SER A 164 -8.12 -20.65 21.42
CA SER A 164 -8.75 -21.69 20.57
C SER A 164 -7.93 -22.09 19.35
N GLY A 165 -6.75 -21.51 19.13
CA GLY A 165 -5.88 -21.78 17.97
C GLY A 165 -5.32 -20.53 17.31
N ILE A 166 -4.62 -20.73 16.21
CA ILE A 166 -4.04 -19.63 15.42
C ILE A 166 -5.08 -19.21 14.37
N LYS A 167 -5.53 -17.96 14.42
CA LYS A 167 -6.25 -17.33 13.32
C LYS A 167 -5.25 -16.69 12.38
N ALA A 168 -5.36 -16.96 11.09
CA ALA A 168 -4.54 -16.36 10.05
C ALA A 168 -5.49 -15.66 9.06
N ASP A 169 -5.44 -14.34 9.02
CA ASP A 169 -6.17 -13.52 8.06
C ASP A 169 -5.20 -12.97 7.03
N LYS A 170 -5.59 -13.02 5.76
CA LYS A 170 -4.81 -12.43 4.66
C LYS A 170 -5.23 -10.99 4.46
N GLN A 171 -4.26 -10.11 4.34
CA GLN A 171 -4.48 -8.70 4.09
C GLN A 171 -3.45 -8.19 3.09
N THR A 172 -3.84 -7.23 2.23
CA THR A 172 -2.91 -6.53 1.35
C THR A 172 -2.42 -5.28 2.07
N GLU A 173 -1.11 -5.14 2.21
CA GLU A 173 -0.46 -3.98 2.81
C GLU A 173 0.24 -3.16 1.73
N PHE A 174 -0.09 -1.86 1.64
CA PHE A 174 0.52 -0.94 0.69
C PHE A 174 1.74 -0.26 1.33
N ILE A 175 2.88 -0.28 0.61
CA ILE A 175 4.15 0.32 1.06
C ILE A 175 4.35 1.70 0.43
N THR A 176 4.04 1.85 -0.87
CA THR A 176 4.15 3.13 -1.57
C THR A 176 2.83 3.50 -2.23
N PHE A 177 2.41 4.75 -2.03
CA PHE A 177 1.30 5.37 -2.75
C PHE A 177 1.82 6.51 -3.62
N GLN A 178 1.21 6.74 -4.76
CA GLN A 178 1.39 7.97 -5.50
C GLN A 178 0.49 9.04 -4.87
N SER A 179 1.02 9.82 -3.93
CA SER A 179 0.35 11.03 -3.50
C SER A 179 0.68 12.16 -4.49
N ASN A 180 -0.11 12.32 -5.52
CA ASN A 180 -0.19 13.59 -6.21
C ASN A 180 -1.08 14.51 -5.39
N SER A 181 -0.45 15.43 -4.70
CA SER A 181 -0.95 16.56 -3.88
C SER A 181 -0.89 16.38 -2.36
N SER A 182 0.15 17.01 -1.81
CA SER A 182 0.19 17.83 -0.58
C SER A 182 -0.72 17.44 0.60
N GLU A 183 -0.06 17.00 1.68
CA GLU A 183 -0.29 17.41 3.11
C GLU A 183 -1.70 17.34 3.74
N ALA A 184 -2.76 16.92 3.03
CA ALA A 184 -4.11 16.90 3.58
C ALA A 184 -4.70 15.50 3.84
N LEU A 185 -4.02 14.40 3.48
CA LEU A 185 -4.62 13.05 3.49
C LEU A 185 -4.16 12.12 4.63
N GLU A 186 -3.18 12.53 5.46
CA GLU A 186 -2.78 11.73 6.63
C GLU A 186 -3.69 11.91 7.87
N ARG A 187 -4.68 12.83 7.79
CA ARG A 187 -5.71 12.99 8.84
C ARG A 187 -7.04 12.33 8.52
N GLU A 188 -7.18 11.61 7.40
CA GLU A 188 -8.46 11.06 6.93
C GLU A 188 -8.54 9.54 6.76
N SER A 189 -7.64 8.75 7.35
CA SER A 189 -7.85 7.29 7.36
C SER A 189 -9.00 6.83 8.29
N ASN A 190 -9.70 7.76 8.93
CA ASN A 190 -10.91 7.53 9.72
C ASN A 190 -12.04 8.51 9.43
N LYS A 191 -12.02 9.20 8.26
CA LYS A 191 -13.22 9.88 7.78
C LYS A 191 -13.83 9.04 6.68
N ASP A 192 -15.04 8.58 6.94
CA ASP A 192 -15.93 8.01 5.94
C ASP A 192 -15.83 8.84 4.65
N CYS A 193 -15.59 8.18 3.52
CA CYS A 193 -15.55 8.84 2.22
C CYS A 193 -16.77 9.76 2.10
N PRO A 194 -16.68 10.98 1.53
CA PRO A 194 -17.84 11.88 1.39
C PRO A 194 -19.06 11.20 0.77
N ILE A 195 -18.83 10.14 0.02
CA ILE A 195 -19.90 9.34 -0.57
C ILE A 195 -20.47 8.31 0.42
N ASP A 196 -19.66 7.78 1.34
CA ASP A 196 -20.14 6.87 2.40
C ASP A 196 -21.03 7.64 3.39
N GLU A 197 -20.71 8.93 3.64
CA GLU A 197 -21.62 9.86 4.35
C GLU A 197 -22.87 10.17 3.54
N LEU A 198 -22.76 10.27 2.21
CA LEU A 198 -23.90 10.50 1.31
C LEU A 198 -24.89 9.35 1.33
N PHE A 199 -24.40 8.09 1.45
CA PHE A 199 -25.26 6.92 1.60
C PHE A 199 -25.93 6.82 2.99
N LYS A 200 -25.39 7.52 3.99
CA LYS A 200 -26.02 7.69 5.32
C LYS A 200 -27.06 8.82 5.35
N LEU A 201 -27.11 9.67 4.30
CA LEU A 201 -28.04 10.78 4.17
C LEU A 201 -29.38 10.35 3.54
N GLU A 202 -30.39 11.26 3.62
CA GLU A 202 -31.75 11.05 3.09
C GLU A 202 -31.75 10.52 1.64
N ALA A 203 -32.59 9.53 1.37
CA ALA A 203 -32.75 8.86 0.08
C ALA A 203 -32.90 9.82 -1.13
N HIS A 204 -33.48 11.00 -0.93
CA HIS A 204 -33.65 12.00 -1.98
C HIS A 204 -32.33 12.60 -2.49
N LYS A 205 -31.33 12.76 -1.63
CA LYS A 205 -30.00 13.28 -2.02
C LYS A 205 -29.22 12.26 -2.82
N ILE A 206 -29.35 10.98 -2.48
CA ILE A 206 -28.75 9.86 -3.23
C ILE A 206 -29.27 9.81 -4.65
N GLU A 207 -30.60 9.95 -4.84
CA GLU A 207 -31.23 9.95 -6.17
C GLU A 207 -30.76 11.12 -7.04
N THR A 208 -30.50 12.27 -6.45
CA THR A 208 -30.00 13.44 -7.18
C THR A 208 -28.56 13.20 -7.67
N VAL A 209 -27.73 12.59 -6.83
CA VAL A 209 -26.33 12.23 -7.19
C VAL A 209 -26.31 11.14 -8.25
N LYS A 210 -27.13 10.10 -8.12
CA LYS A 210 -27.27 9.05 -9.15
C LYS A 210 -27.66 9.63 -10.51
N LYS A 211 -28.63 10.54 -10.55
CA LYS A 211 -29.05 11.21 -11.78
C LYS A 211 -27.94 12.06 -12.41
N ALA A 212 -27.16 12.78 -11.59
CA ALA A 212 -26.03 13.56 -12.06
C ALA A 212 -24.92 12.68 -12.64
N ILE A 213 -24.60 11.56 -11.96
CA ILE A 213 -23.63 10.56 -12.42
C ILE A 213 -24.11 9.91 -13.71
N LEU A 214 -25.38 9.52 -13.79
CA LEU A 214 -25.96 8.91 -14.98
C LEU A 214 -25.90 9.86 -16.19
N HIS A 215 -26.22 11.13 -15.99
CA HIS A 215 -26.08 12.15 -17.03
C HIS A 215 -24.62 12.31 -17.48
N PHE A 216 -23.68 12.34 -16.55
CA PHE A 216 -22.24 12.41 -16.86
C PHE A 216 -21.77 11.19 -17.65
N VAL A 217 -22.15 9.99 -17.24
CA VAL A 217 -21.80 8.75 -17.94
C VAL A 217 -22.32 8.81 -19.38
N ASN A 218 -23.63 9.05 -19.55
CA ASN A 218 -24.27 9.08 -20.87
C ASN A 218 -23.67 10.16 -21.78
N LYS A 219 -23.35 11.34 -21.25
CA LYS A 219 -22.67 12.40 -22.01
C LYS A 219 -21.35 11.91 -22.62
N ASN A 220 -20.57 11.11 -21.87
CA ASN A 220 -19.24 10.68 -22.31
C ASN A 220 -19.25 9.42 -23.19
N ILE A 221 -20.24 8.51 -23.01
CA ILE A 221 -20.32 7.29 -23.83
C ILE A 221 -21.28 7.41 -25.04
N SER A 222 -21.99 8.52 -25.18
CA SER A 222 -22.92 8.74 -26.30
C SER A 222 -22.24 8.65 -27.67
N SER A 223 -20.96 9.03 -27.76
CA SER A 223 -20.15 8.90 -28.98
C SER A 223 -19.93 7.44 -29.39
N LEU A 224 -20.05 6.50 -28.45
CA LEU A 224 -19.96 5.06 -28.70
C LEU A 224 -21.30 4.42 -29.05
N GLY A 225 -22.40 5.21 -29.11
CA GLY A 225 -23.74 4.71 -29.34
C GLY A 225 -24.35 3.97 -28.14
N LEU A 226 -23.76 4.11 -26.96
CA LEU A 226 -24.21 3.47 -25.73
C LEU A 226 -25.07 4.42 -24.90
N ASN A 227 -26.06 3.86 -24.19
CA ASN A 227 -26.89 4.58 -23.25
C ASN A 227 -27.15 3.75 -22.01
N VAL A 228 -26.82 4.29 -20.85
CA VAL A 228 -27.01 3.68 -19.54
C VAL A 228 -28.29 4.22 -18.90
N THR A 229 -29.11 3.32 -18.38
CA THR A 229 -30.32 3.63 -17.64
C THR A 229 -30.27 3.19 -16.19
N ASP A 230 -29.38 2.24 -15.90
CA ASP A 230 -29.25 1.57 -14.61
C ASP A 230 -27.77 1.48 -14.19
N LEU A 231 -27.45 1.99 -12.99
CA LEU A 231 -26.07 2.06 -12.50
C LEU A 231 -25.58 0.77 -11.83
N ASP A 232 -26.48 -0.14 -11.49
CA ASP A 232 -26.15 -1.42 -10.85
C ASP A 232 -25.96 -2.54 -11.89
N LYS A 233 -26.95 -2.82 -12.70
CA LYS A 233 -26.94 -3.96 -13.63
C LYS A 233 -26.00 -3.78 -14.81
N GLN A 234 -25.97 -2.57 -15.38
CA GLN A 234 -25.24 -2.33 -16.62
C GLN A 234 -23.73 -2.15 -16.41
N PHE A 235 -23.28 -1.98 -15.17
CA PHE A 235 -21.85 -1.91 -14.83
C PHE A 235 -21.27 -3.24 -14.32
N ALA A 236 -22.13 -4.21 -13.99
CA ALA A 236 -21.73 -5.47 -13.36
C ALA A 236 -20.76 -6.31 -14.22
N ASP A 237 -20.82 -6.18 -15.53
CA ASP A 237 -19.92 -6.88 -16.46
C ASP A 237 -18.60 -6.16 -16.71
N GLY A 238 -18.42 -4.95 -16.18
CA GLY A 238 -17.20 -4.15 -16.31
C GLY A 238 -17.00 -3.50 -17.68
N VAL A 239 -17.76 -3.88 -18.71
CA VAL A 239 -17.53 -3.40 -20.10
C VAL A 239 -17.78 -1.91 -20.24
N ILE A 240 -18.92 -1.42 -19.74
CA ILE A 240 -19.26 0.00 -19.79
C ILE A 240 -18.25 0.82 -18.97
N LEU A 241 -17.77 0.30 -17.84
CA LEU A 241 -16.78 0.96 -17.01
C LEU A 241 -15.44 1.12 -17.76
N LEU A 242 -14.95 0.06 -18.40
CA LEU A 242 -13.73 0.10 -19.22
C LEU A 242 -13.84 1.08 -20.40
N LEU A 243 -14.95 1.05 -21.11
CA LEU A 243 -15.20 1.97 -22.24
C LEU A 243 -15.28 3.43 -21.79
N LEU A 244 -15.94 3.70 -20.63
CA LEU A 244 -16.01 5.02 -20.03
C LEU A 244 -14.62 5.53 -19.64
N ILE A 245 -13.78 4.70 -19.02
CA ILE A 245 -12.41 5.05 -18.64
C ILE A 245 -11.58 5.38 -19.89
N GLY A 246 -11.64 4.54 -20.93
CA GLY A 246 -10.94 4.79 -22.18
C GLY A 246 -11.34 6.12 -22.82
N GLN A 247 -12.65 6.43 -22.84
CA GLN A 247 -13.18 7.67 -23.39
C GLN A 247 -12.77 8.91 -22.58
N LEU A 248 -12.79 8.83 -21.25
CA LEU A 248 -12.44 9.95 -20.37
C LEU A 248 -10.94 10.25 -20.37
N GLU A 249 -10.11 9.23 -20.38
CA GLU A 249 -8.66 9.33 -20.32
C GLU A 249 -8.00 9.42 -21.72
N GLY A 250 -8.78 9.22 -22.78
CA GLY A 250 -8.32 9.39 -24.15
C GLY A 250 -7.38 8.30 -24.65
N PHE A 251 -7.53 7.07 -24.15
CA PHE A 251 -6.77 5.91 -24.62
C PHE A 251 -7.69 4.76 -25.02
N PHE A 252 -7.15 3.88 -25.85
CA PHE A 252 -7.85 2.68 -26.30
C PHE A 252 -7.36 1.47 -25.50
N ILE A 253 -8.30 0.73 -24.90
CA ILE A 253 -8.01 -0.54 -24.25
C ILE A 253 -8.07 -1.64 -25.30
N PRO A 254 -6.99 -2.43 -25.51
CA PRO A 254 -6.98 -3.51 -26.47
C PRO A 254 -8.08 -4.54 -26.20
N LEU A 255 -8.82 -4.94 -27.22
CA LEU A 255 -9.93 -5.90 -27.07
C LEU A 255 -9.48 -7.30 -26.61
N CYS A 256 -8.19 -7.59 -26.65
CA CYS A 256 -7.62 -8.83 -26.12
C CYS A 256 -7.41 -8.80 -24.60
N GLU A 257 -7.50 -7.64 -23.97
CA GLU A 257 -7.27 -7.49 -22.51
C GLU A 257 -8.57 -7.60 -21.68
N PHE A 258 -9.72 -7.57 -22.31
CA PHE A 258 -11.00 -7.70 -21.64
C PHE A 258 -12.05 -8.45 -22.46
N PHE A 259 -13.07 -8.96 -21.79
CA PHE A 259 -14.16 -9.70 -22.44
C PHE A 259 -15.28 -8.74 -22.82
N LEU A 260 -15.49 -8.52 -24.12
CA LEU A 260 -16.56 -7.62 -24.61
C LEU A 260 -17.97 -8.17 -24.34
N CYS A 261 -18.13 -9.50 -24.32
CA CYS A 261 -19.37 -10.18 -24.01
C CYS A 261 -19.09 -11.27 -22.95
N PRO A 262 -18.88 -10.90 -21.68
CA PRO A 262 -18.57 -11.89 -20.66
C PRO A 262 -19.74 -12.82 -20.40
N VAL A 263 -19.46 -14.12 -20.37
CA VAL A 263 -20.49 -15.18 -20.20
C VAL A 263 -20.65 -15.59 -18.73
N GLY A 264 -19.62 -15.37 -17.90
CA GLY A 264 -19.64 -15.80 -16.50
C GLY A 264 -19.04 -14.80 -15.53
N SER A 265 -19.30 -15.01 -14.22
CA SER A 265 -18.77 -14.14 -13.15
C SER A 265 -17.25 -13.97 -13.18
N SER A 266 -16.50 -15.00 -13.60
CA SER A 266 -15.03 -14.89 -13.69
C SER A 266 -14.57 -13.89 -14.74
N GLU A 267 -15.24 -13.86 -15.89
CA GLU A 267 -14.94 -12.90 -16.97
C GLU A 267 -15.39 -11.48 -16.59
N MET A 268 -16.55 -11.36 -15.94
CA MET A 268 -17.02 -10.08 -15.38
C MET A 268 -16.04 -9.55 -14.33
N LEU A 269 -15.60 -10.41 -13.42
CA LEU A 269 -14.64 -10.06 -12.38
C LEU A 269 -13.31 -9.60 -12.98
N HIS A 270 -12.83 -10.28 -14.02
CA HIS A 270 -11.62 -9.87 -14.75
C HIS A 270 -11.77 -8.46 -15.31
N ASN A 271 -12.88 -8.16 -16.00
CA ASN A 271 -13.14 -6.84 -16.57
C ASN A 271 -13.20 -5.75 -15.49
N VAL A 272 -13.91 -6.01 -14.39
CA VAL A 272 -14.04 -5.05 -13.30
C VAL A 272 -12.71 -4.83 -12.60
N THR A 273 -11.93 -5.89 -12.36
CA THR A 273 -10.60 -5.79 -11.77
C THR A 273 -9.67 -4.95 -12.65
N LEU A 274 -9.65 -5.23 -13.96
CA LEU A 274 -8.88 -4.43 -14.93
C LEU A 274 -9.29 -2.95 -14.90
N ALA A 275 -10.60 -2.68 -14.83
CA ALA A 275 -11.10 -1.30 -14.74
C ALA A 275 -10.63 -0.59 -13.46
N LEU A 276 -10.72 -1.25 -12.31
CA LEU A 276 -10.25 -0.68 -11.04
C LEU A 276 -8.74 -0.49 -11.02
N ASP A 277 -7.96 -1.42 -11.55
CA ASP A 277 -6.51 -1.30 -11.69
C ASP A 277 -6.12 -0.10 -12.55
N LEU A 278 -6.78 0.09 -13.70
CA LEU A 278 -6.58 1.26 -14.55
C LEU A 278 -6.90 2.57 -13.82
N LEU A 279 -7.92 2.59 -12.96
CA LEU A 279 -8.27 3.77 -12.16
C LEU A 279 -7.25 4.02 -11.05
N ILE A 280 -6.76 2.97 -10.41
CA ILE A 280 -5.69 3.03 -9.41
C ILE A 280 -4.41 3.57 -10.04
N ASP A 281 -4.03 3.06 -11.21
CA ASP A 281 -2.86 3.53 -11.97
C ASP A 281 -2.96 5.02 -12.36
N ARG A 282 -4.17 5.53 -12.49
CA ARG A 282 -4.45 6.95 -12.73
C ARG A 282 -4.60 7.78 -11.45
N GLY A 283 -4.36 7.16 -10.27
CA GLY A 283 -4.38 7.83 -8.97
C GLY A 283 -5.78 8.13 -8.41
N LEU A 284 -6.81 7.39 -8.84
CA LEU A 284 -8.13 7.49 -8.20
C LEU A 284 -8.18 6.59 -6.96
N PRO A 285 -8.77 7.05 -5.84
CA PRO A 285 -8.80 6.31 -4.58
C PRO A 285 -9.92 5.26 -4.56
N VAL A 286 -9.85 4.27 -5.48
CA VAL A 286 -10.84 3.18 -5.59
C VAL A 286 -10.39 1.88 -4.94
N GLN A 287 -9.27 1.87 -4.21
CA GLN A 287 -8.69 0.70 -3.56
C GLN A 287 -9.62 0.06 -2.51
N SER A 288 -10.55 0.84 -1.96
CA SER A 288 -11.53 0.37 -0.98
C SER A 288 -12.77 -0.29 -1.60
N VAL A 289 -12.82 -0.40 -2.92
CA VAL A 289 -13.94 -1.02 -3.65
C VAL A 289 -13.53 -2.43 -4.04
N ASP A 290 -14.28 -3.42 -3.56
CA ASP A 290 -14.08 -4.81 -3.98
C ASP A 290 -14.67 -4.98 -5.39
N PRO A 291 -13.89 -5.50 -6.37
CA PRO A 291 -14.42 -5.82 -7.69
C PRO A 291 -15.65 -6.75 -7.64
N GLN A 292 -15.70 -7.64 -6.67
CA GLN A 292 -16.81 -8.58 -6.49
C GLN A 292 -18.12 -7.86 -6.13
N ASP A 293 -18.07 -6.74 -5.41
CA ASP A 293 -19.26 -5.95 -5.08
C ASP A 293 -19.90 -5.40 -6.35
N ILE A 294 -19.10 -4.89 -7.29
CA ILE A 294 -19.60 -4.39 -8.58
C ILE A 294 -20.24 -5.52 -9.40
N VAL A 295 -19.58 -6.67 -9.49
CA VAL A 295 -20.11 -7.87 -10.18
C VAL A 295 -21.43 -8.32 -9.53
N SER A 296 -21.53 -8.23 -8.20
CA SER A 296 -22.73 -8.57 -7.42
C SER A 296 -23.82 -7.50 -7.49
N GLN A 297 -23.62 -6.44 -8.29
CA GLN A 297 -24.57 -5.34 -8.51
C GLN A 297 -24.77 -4.47 -7.26
N ASP A 298 -23.74 -4.32 -6.42
CA ASP A 298 -23.81 -3.37 -5.30
C ASP A 298 -23.75 -1.93 -5.78
N VAL A 299 -24.88 -1.23 -5.60
CA VAL A 299 -25.04 0.15 -6.06
C VAL A 299 -24.06 1.13 -5.38
N PRO A 300 -23.88 1.08 -4.05
CA PRO A 300 -22.88 1.87 -3.36
C PRO A 300 -21.47 1.76 -3.96
N ALA A 301 -20.98 0.54 -4.22
CA ALA A 301 -19.68 0.29 -4.81
C ALA A 301 -19.54 0.91 -6.21
N THR A 302 -20.53 0.69 -7.07
CA THR A 302 -20.56 1.24 -8.43
C THR A 302 -20.63 2.77 -8.43
N VAL A 303 -21.51 3.36 -7.63
CA VAL A 303 -21.65 4.82 -7.52
C VAL A 303 -20.38 5.45 -6.96
N LYS A 304 -19.68 4.81 -6.03
CA LYS A 304 -18.42 5.28 -5.47
C LYS A 304 -17.33 5.42 -6.56
N VAL A 305 -17.18 4.43 -7.40
CA VAL A 305 -16.24 4.46 -8.53
C VAL A 305 -16.60 5.56 -9.53
N LEU A 306 -17.86 5.63 -9.93
CA LEU A 306 -18.33 6.61 -10.88
C LEU A 306 -18.27 8.05 -10.34
N TYR A 307 -18.45 8.25 -9.05
CA TYR A 307 -18.29 9.54 -8.40
C TYR A 307 -16.86 10.05 -8.42
N TYR A 308 -15.87 9.17 -8.20
CA TYR A 308 -14.47 9.56 -8.35
C TYR A 308 -14.12 9.95 -9.78
N LEU A 309 -14.62 9.21 -10.78
CA LEU A 309 -14.50 9.57 -12.19
C LEU A 309 -15.17 10.92 -12.50
N PHE A 310 -16.38 11.12 -12.01
CA PHE A 310 -17.12 12.38 -12.16
C PHE A 310 -16.33 13.56 -11.58
N ASN A 311 -15.85 13.45 -10.34
CA ASN A 311 -15.11 14.53 -9.68
C ASN A 311 -13.83 14.90 -10.43
N ARG A 312 -13.13 13.93 -11.00
CA ARG A 312 -11.91 14.15 -11.77
C ARG A 312 -12.17 14.85 -13.10
N HIS A 313 -13.30 14.54 -13.76
CA HIS A 313 -13.57 15.00 -15.12
C HIS A 313 -14.69 16.04 -15.24
N LYS A 314 -15.34 16.43 -14.15
CA LYS A 314 -16.46 17.40 -14.17
C LYS A 314 -16.10 18.78 -14.74
N ASN A 315 -14.83 19.13 -14.77
CA ASN A 315 -14.32 20.43 -15.24
C ASN A 315 -13.65 20.33 -16.63
N LYS A 316 -13.68 19.16 -17.27
CA LYS A 316 -13.32 19.00 -18.69
C LYS A 316 -14.59 19.07 -19.53
#